data_2e05905c959ed5012caea243d48ce510
#
_entry.id   2e05905c959ed5012caea243d48ce510
#
_cell.length_a   1.000
_cell.length_b   1.000
_cell.length_c   1.000
_cell.angle_alpha   90.00
_cell.angle_beta   90.00
_cell.angle_gamma   90.00
#
_symmetry.space_group_name_H-M   'P 1'
#
loop_
_entity.id
_entity.type
_entity.pdbx_description
1 polymer ?
#
loop_
_entity_poly.entity_id
_entity_poly.type
_entity_poly.pdbx_seq_one_letter_code
_entity_poly.pdbx_strand_id
1 'polypeptide(L)'
;MSSKIKTSGGIVIKEHKILFIRKNNRWDLPKGKLEKGINSRETAIIEISEETGLKAKHLSILKKLIPTYYHKKVDGVFIVKKTDWYLVEYNGSFDHPLVPDQSEGITDCRWFSFDELVLVLEESHERIRYLVEFFLNMPFYKKYKLKLKTY
;
A
#
# COMPACT_ATOMS: atom_id res chain seq x y z
N MET A 1 9.43 19.44 -21.01
CA MET A 1 10.09 18.19 -20.61
C MET A 1 9.25 17.47 -19.56
N SER A 2 9.20 16.16 -19.62
CA SER A 2 8.55 15.34 -18.60
C SER A 2 9.62 14.66 -17.75
N SER A 3 9.28 14.39 -16.49
CA SER A 3 10.13 13.66 -15.55
C SER A 3 9.34 12.48 -15.01
N LYS A 4 10.01 11.34 -14.84
CA LYS A 4 9.40 10.12 -14.34
C LYS A 4 9.98 9.76 -12.97
N ILE A 5 9.10 9.55 -12.00
CA ILE A 5 9.46 9.09 -10.65
C ILE A 5 8.91 7.67 -10.47
N LYS A 6 9.77 6.77 -10.02
CA LYS A 6 9.38 5.40 -9.70
C LYS A 6 9.22 5.24 -8.19
N THR A 7 8.11 4.65 -7.80
CA THR A 7 7.82 4.33 -6.40
C THR A 7 7.38 2.87 -6.29
N SER A 8 7.37 2.34 -5.09
CA SER A 8 6.91 0.99 -4.82
C SER A 8 6.27 0.90 -3.45
N GLY A 9 5.25 0.08 -3.33
CA GLY A 9 4.54 -0.10 -2.09
C GLY A 9 3.65 -1.34 -2.11
N GLY A 10 2.72 -1.42 -1.17
CA GLY A 10 1.95 -2.64 -1.07
C GLY A 10 0.57 -2.50 -0.46
N ILE A 11 -0.29 -3.47 -0.82
CA ILE A 11 -1.49 -3.81 -0.07
C ILE A 11 -1.04 -4.83 0.97
N VAL A 12 -1.04 -4.43 2.23
CA VAL A 12 -0.61 -5.27 3.34
C VAL A 12 -1.83 -5.92 3.95
N ILE A 13 -1.86 -7.26 3.95
CA ILE A 13 -2.98 -8.02 4.47
C ILE A 13 -2.56 -8.85 5.69
N LYS A 14 -3.50 -8.99 6.61
CA LYS A 14 -3.45 -9.97 7.69
C LYS A 14 -4.88 -10.37 7.99
N GLU A 15 -5.19 -11.66 7.79
CA GLU A 15 -6.54 -12.18 8.00
C GLU A 15 -7.57 -11.37 7.19
N HIS A 16 -8.59 -10.79 7.83
CA HIS A 16 -9.65 -10.03 7.18
C HIS A 16 -9.37 -8.52 7.12
N LYS A 17 -8.11 -8.10 7.22
CA LYS A 17 -7.77 -6.67 7.32
C LYS A 17 -6.70 -6.25 6.33
N ILE A 18 -6.80 -5.00 5.89
CA ILE A 18 -5.81 -4.31 5.06
C ILE A 18 -5.30 -3.09 5.83
N LEU A 19 -4.00 -2.83 5.74
CA LEU A 19 -3.36 -1.70 6.38
C LEU A 19 -3.40 -0.47 5.47
N PHE A 20 -3.91 0.63 5.99
CA PHE A 20 -3.91 1.93 5.30
C PHE A 20 -3.13 2.96 6.13
N ILE A 21 -2.60 3.94 5.42
CA ILE A 21 -2.01 5.13 6.03
C ILE A 21 -2.91 6.33 5.76
N ARG A 22 -2.87 7.34 6.63
CA ARG A 22 -3.59 8.60 6.40
C ARG A 22 -2.58 9.68 6.06
N LYS A 23 -2.78 10.33 4.92
CA LYS A 23 -1.90 11.40 4.43
C LYS A 23 -2.75 12.40 3.66
N ASN A 24 -2.56 13.69 3.94
CA ASN A 24 -3.32 14.76 3.30
C ASN A 24 -4.83 14.55 3.41
N ASN A 25 -5.30 14.11 4.58
CA ASN A 25 -6.72 13.84 4.88
C ASN A 25 -7.36 12.77 3.98
N ARG A 26 -6.53 11.87 3.43
CA ARG A 26 -7.01 10.74 2.63
C ARG A 26 -6.38 9.45 3.11
N TRP A 27 -7.11 8.36 2.97
CA TRP A 27 -6.56 7.03 3.17
C TRP A 27 -5.78 6.60 1.93
N ASP A 28 -4.59 6.10 2.13
CA ASP A 28 -3.66 5.70 1.09
C ASP A 28 -2.96 4.41 1.51
N LEU A 29 -2.15 3.86 0.64
CA LEU A 29 -1.37 2.67 0.91
C LEU A 29 0.10 3.05 1.07
N PRO A 30 0.85 2.33 1.94
CA PRO A 30 2.26 2.65 2.17
C PRO A 30 3.10 2.42 0.93
N LYS A 31 3.94 3.39 0.59
CA LYS A 31 4.82 3.39 -0.57
C LYS A 31 5.90 4.45 -0.44
N GLY A 32 6.93 4.33 -1.25
CA GLY A 32 7.96 5.35 -1.34
C GLY A 32 8.82 5.23 -2.59
N LYS A 33 9.71 6.18 -2.78
CA LYS A 33 10.56 6.25 -3.96
C LYS A 33 11.59 5.14 -4.00
N LEU A 34 11.84 4.59 -5.20
CA LEU A 34 12.96 3.69 -5.40
C LEU A 34 14.26 4.45 -5.24
N GLU A 35 15.15 3.91 -4.43
CA GLU A 35 16.50 4.41 -4.30
C GLU A 35 17.43 3.64 -5.24
N LYS A 36 18.52 4.30 -5.64
CA LYS A 36 19.51 3.70 -6.52
C LYS A 36 20.10 2.44 -5.89
N GLY A 37 20.11 1.35 -6.67
CA GLY A 37 20.65 0.08 -6.22
C GLY A 37 19.68 -0.81 -5.47
N ILE A 38 18.45 -0.34 -5.23
CA ILE A 38 17.40 -1.13 -4.55
C ILE A 38 16.28 -1.39 -5.54
N ASN A 39 15.90 -2.66 -5.69
CA ASN A 39 14.84 -3.03 -6.63
C ASN A 39 13.44 -2.72 -6.06
N SER A 40 12.44 -2.82 -6.93
CA SER A 40 11.05 -2.50 -6.59
C SER A 40 10.49 -3.36 -5.44
N ARG A 41 10.80 -4.64 -5.43
CA ARG A 41 10.30 -5.57 -4.39
C ARG A 41 10.87 -5.23 -3.02
N GLU A 42 12.17 -4.97 -2.95
CA GLU A 42 12.84 -4.58 -1.71
C GLU A 42 12.34 -3.23 -1.22
N THR A 43 12.16 -2.28 -2.14
CA THR A 43 11.64 -0.96 -1.82
C THR A 43 10.26 -1.05 -1.18
N ALA A 44 9.38 -1.90 -1.71
CA ALA A 44 8.04 -2.07 -1.12
C ALA A 44 8.12 -2.46 0.36
N ILE A 45 8.95 -3.44 0.69
CA ILE A 45 9.12 -3.90 2.08
C ILE A 45 9.71 -2.80 2.96
N ILE A 46 10.75 -2.13 2.50
CA ILE A 46 11.41 -1.05 3.24
C ILE A 46 10.42 0.07 3.53
N GLU A 47 9.69 0.52 2.51
CA GLU A 47 8.78 1.65 2.64
C GLU A 47 7.56 1.33 3.52
N ILE A 48 7.02 0.11 3.40
CA ILE A 48 5.94 -0.32 4.29
C ILE A 48 6.42 -0.28 5.74
N SER A 49 7.61 -0.81 6.01
CA SER A 49 8.18 -0.81 7.36
C SER A 49 8.40 0.61 7.88
N GLU A 50 8.99 1.48 7.08
CA GLU A 50 9.26 2.87 7.47
C GLU A 50 7.99 3.67 7.74
N GLU A 51 6.98 3.53 6.88
CA GLU A 51 5.76 4.34 6.97
C GLU A 51 4.78 3.87 8.04
N THR A 52 4.85 2.61 8.45
CA THR A 52 3.86 2.01 9.36
C THR A 52 4.42 1.53 10.69
N GLY A 53 5.73 1.36 10.79
CA GLY A 53 6.37 0.80 11.97
C GLY A 53 6.34 -0.73 12.03
N LEU A 54 5.77 -1.40 11.05
CA LEU A 54 5.82 -2.87 11.00
C LEU A 54 7.25 -3.33 10.70
N LYS A 55 7.65 -4.42 11.34
CA LYS A 55 9.00 -4.96 11.12
C LYS A 55 9.09 -5.69 9.79
N ALA A 56 10.10 -5.35 9.00
CA ALA A 56 10.32 -5.94 7.67
C ALA A 56 10.39 -7.47 7.70
N LYS A 57 10.94 -8.06 8.76
CA LYS A 57 11.05 -9.52 8.90
C LYS A 57 9.69 -10.23 8.92
N HIS A 58 8.62 -9.51 9.23
CA HIS A 58 7.26 -10.06 9.25
C HIS A 58 6.46 -9.75 7.98
N LEU A 59 7.09 -9.15 6.98
CA LEU A 59 6.46 -8.79 5.71
C LEU A 59 6.97 -9.70 4.60
N SER A 60 6.04 -10.35 3.89
CA SER A 60 6.36 -11.26 2.79
C SER A 60 5.56 -10.90 1.55
N ILE A 61 6.25 -10.75 0.42
CA ILE A 61 5.57 -10.47 -0.85
C ILE A 61 4.93 -11.75 -1.36
N LEU A 62 3.62 -11.70 -1.60
CA LEU A 62 2.86 -12.81 -2.14
C LEU A 62 2.73 -12.74 -3.66
N LYS A 63 2.52 -11.52 -4.20
CA LYS A 63 2.23 -11.35 -5.62
C LYS A 63 2.47 -9.92 -6.04
N LYS A 64 2.89 -9.72 -7.31
CA LYS A 64 2.91 -8.39 -7.92
C LYS A 64 1.51 -8.05 -8.44
N LEU A 65 1.07 -6.84 -8.15
CA LEU A 65 -0.22 -6.30 -8.62
C LEU A 65 0.01 -5.38 -9.81
N ILE A 66 -1.08 -4.76 -10.30
CA ILE A 66 -0.99 -3.77 -11.36
C ILE A 66 -0.34 -2.49 -10.85
N PRO A 67 0.42 -1.77 -11.70
CA PRO A 67 0.94 -0.46 -11.31
C PRO A 67 -0.15 0.62 -11.39
N THR A 68 0.09 1.74 -10.69
CA THR A 68 -0.71 2.95 -10.85
C THR A 68 0.17 4.09 -11.35
N TYR A 69 -0.49 5.09 -11.94
CA TYR A 69 0.18 6.27 -12.48
C TYR A 69 -0.49 7.52 -11.93
N TYR A 70 0.33 8.48 -11.56
CA TYR A 70 -0.13 9.78 -11.11
C TYR A 70 0.62 10.85 -11.88
N HIS A 71 -0.11 11.83 -12.41
CA HIS A 71 0.45 12.91 -13.21
C HIS A 71 0.22 14.24 -12.53
N LYS A 72 1.24 15.09 -12.50
CA LYS A 72 1.09 16.47 -12.03
C LYS A 72 2.09 17.35 -12.76
N LYS A 73 1.78 18.65 -12.79
CA LYS A 73 2.66 19.66 -13.35
C LYS A 73 3.21 20.51 -12.21
N VAL A 74 4.53 20.61 -12.13
CA VAL A 74 5.22 21.39 -11.10
C VAL A 74 6.22 22.31 -11.81
N ASP A 75 6.07 23.62 -11.62
CA ASP A 75 6.94 24.64 -12.21
C ASP A 75 7.12 24.47 -13.72
N GLY A 76 6.03 24.19 -14.44
CA GLY A 76 6.05 23.98 -15.88
C GLY A 76 6.55 22.62 -16.32
N VAL A 77 7.01 21.78 -15.40
CA VAL A 77 7.51 20.42 -15.70
C VAL A 77 6.40 19.40 -15.42
N PHE A 78 6.15 18.56 -16.42
CA PHE A 78 5.18 17.48 -16.31
C PHE A 78 5.85 16.27 -15.63
N ILE A 79 5.32 15.88 -14.46
CA ILE A 79 5.84 14.78 -13.66
C ILE A 79 4.90 13.59 -13.72
N VAL A 80 5.44 12.41 -14.03
CA VAL A 80 4.71 11.15 -14.00
C VAL A 80 5.28 10.29 -12.87
N LYS A 81 4.43 9.91 -11.93
CA LYS A 81 4.81 9.01 -10.86
C LYS A 81 4.18 7.63 -11.16
N LYS A 82 5.04 6.65 -11.40
CA LYS A 82 4.62 5.25 -11.53
C LYS A 82 4.87 4.54 -10.21
N THR A 83 3.86 3.88 -9.68
CA THR A 83 4.01 3.06 -8.47
C THR A 83 3.82 1.59 -8.81
N ASP A 84 4.82 0.78 -8.50
CA ASP A 84 4.70 -0.68 -8.52
C ASP A 84 4.06 -1.11 -7.21
N TRP A 85 3.05 -1.96 -7.29
CA TRP A 85 2.31 -2.43 -6.12
C TRP A 85 2.48 -3.92 -5.95
N TYR A 86 2.57 -4.34 -4.69
CA TYR A 86 2.68 -5.74 -4.31
C TYR A 86 1.64 -6.10 -3.27
N LEU A 87 1.16 -7.33 -3.34
CA LEU A 87 0.37 -7.90 -2.25
C LEU A 87 1.36 -8.45 -1.24
N VAL A 88 1.25 -7.98 0.01
CA VAL A 88 2.19 -8.27 1.07
C VAL A 88 1.45 -8.85 2.27
N GLU A 89 1.89 -9.99 2.75
CA GLU A 89 1.34 -10.59 3.96
C GLU A 89 2.15 -10.16 5.17
N TYR A 90 1.45 -9.73 6.21
CA TYR A 90 2.05 -9.46 7.51
C TYR A 90 1.78 -10.64 8.43
N ASN A 91 2.83 -11.29 8.92
CA ASN A 91 2.71 -12.45 9.82
C ASN A 91 3.05 -12.13 11.28
N GLY A 92 3.22 -10.86 11.62
CA GLY A 92 3.40 -10.43 13.00
C GLY A 92 2.06 -10.27 13.73
N SER A 93 2.12 -9.72 14.94
CA SER A 93 0.93 -9.50 15.77
C SER A 93 0.22 -8.21 15.40
N PHE A 94 -1.13 -8.19 15.49
CA PHE A 94 -1.90 -6.94 15.43
C PHE A 94 -1.62 -6.04 16.64
N ASP A 95 -1.09 -6.59 17.74
CA ASP A 95 -0.75 -5.81 18.92
C ASP A 95 0.55 -5.02 18.77
N HIS A 96 1.35 -5.32 17.74
CA HIS A 96 2.53 -4.52 17.44
C HIS A 96 2.08 -3.09 17.12
N PRO A 97 2.60 -2.07 17.82
CA PRO A 97 2.14 -0.71 17.62
C PRO A 97 2.48 -0.21 16.21
N LEU A 98 1.50 0.44 15.58
CA LEU A 98 1.71 1.14 14.33
C LEU A 98 2.29 2.51 14.64
N VAL A 99 3.33 2.90 13.91
CA VAL A 99 4.02 4.18 14.12
C VAL A 99 4.01 4.95 12.81
N PRO A 100 3.06 5.88 12.63
CA PRO A 100 3.02 6.71 11.43
C PRO A 100 4.29 7.53 11.27
N ASP A 101 4.84 7.56 10.07
CA ASP A 101 6.02 8.37 9.77
C ASP A 101 5.61 9.83 9.56
N GLN A 102 5.68 10.61 10.62
CA GLN A 102 5.29 12.02 10.59
C GLN A 102 6.20 12.85 9.69
N SER A 103 7.45 12.45 9.48
CA SER A 103 8.36 13.15 8.57
C SER A 103 7.89 13.06 7.12
N GLU A 104 7.10 12.06 6.77
CA GLU A 104 6.49 11.89 5.46
C GLU A 104 5.05 12.43 5.40
N GLY A 105 4.59 13.10 6.45
CA GLY A 105 3.24 13.66 6.50
C GLY A 105 2.15 12.65 6.80
N ILE A 106 2.52 11.47 7.30
CA ILE A 106 1.56 10.43 7.66
C ILE A 106 1.05 10.70 9.06
N THR A 107 -0.27 10.84 9.18
CA THR A 107 -0.92 11.23 10.44
C THR A 107 -1.56 10.05 11.17
N ASP A 108 -1.80 8.94 10.49
CA ASP A 108 -2.42 7.76 11.10
C ASP A 108 -2.08 6.53 10.27
N CYS A 109 -2.11 5.37 10.91
CA CYS A 109 -2.03 4.05 10.28
C CYS A 109 -3.08 3.18 10.94
N ARG A 110 -3.89 2.47 10.13
CA ARG A 110 -4.94 1.60 10.65
C ARG A 110 -5.14 0.34 9.85
N TRP A 111 -5.45 -0.72 10.56
CA TRP A 111 -6.00 -1.93 9.97
C TRP A 111 -7.50 -1.77 9.80
N PHE A 112 -7.97 -1.93 8.56
CA PHE A 112 -9.41 -1.91 8.26
C PHE A 112 -9.85 -3.29 7.82
N SER A 113 -11.00 -3.74 8.33
CA SER A 113 -11.60 -4.98 7.87
C SER A 113 -12.09 -4.84 6.43
N PHE A 114 -12.25 -5.95 5.73
CA PHE A 114 -12.79 -5.92 4.38
C PHE A 114 -14.19 -5.30 4.33
N ASP A 115 -14.95 -5.42 5.41
CA ASP A 115 -16.30 -4.82 5.49
C ASP A 115 -16.26 -3.28 5.59
N GLU A 116 -15.14 -2.73 6.05
CA GLU A 116 -14.96 -1.28 6.18
C GLU A 116 -14.43 -0.62 4.91
N LEU A 117 -14.02 -1.39 3.90
CA LEU A 117 -13.34 -0.87 2.73
C LEU A 117 -14.17 0.11 1.91
N VAL A 118 -15.50 -0.07 1.86
CA VAL A 118 -16.38 0.86 1.12
C VAL A 118 -16.19 2.28 1.63
N LEU A 119 -16.19 2.45 2.96
CA LEU A 119 -16.02 3.77 3.57
C LEU A 119 -14.60 4.31 3.40
N VAL A 120 -13.60 3.46 3.59
CA VAL A 120 -12.19 3.84 3.45
C VAL A 120 -11.90 4.32 2.03
N LEU A 121 -12.40 3.60 1.03
CA LEU A 121 -12.14 3.91 -0.37
C LEU A 121 -12.84 5.18 -0.84
N GLU A 122 -13.94 5.59 -0.19
CA GLU A 122 -14.57 6.89 -0.46
C GLU A 122 -13.65 8.05 -0.11
N GLU A 123 -12.77 7.88 0.88
CA GLU A 123 -11.79 8.88 1.29
C GLU A 123 -10.41 8.63 0.70
N SER A 124 -10.31 7.87 -0.38
CA SER A 124 -9.06 7.54 -1.06
C SER A 124 -9.04 8.12 -2.48
N HIS A 125 -7.84 8.32 -3.03
CA HIS A 125 -7.71 8.68 -4.44
C HIS A 125 -8.25 7.56 -5.32
N GLU A 126 -8.77 7.92 -6.50
CA GLU A 126 -9.34 6.95 -7.43
C GLU A 126 -8.36 5.86 -7.83
N ARG A 127 -7.08 6.18 -8.00
CA ARG A 127 -6.06 5.17 -8.33
C ARG A 127 -5.89 4.12 -7.24
N ILE A 128 -6.03 4.50 -5.96
CA ILE A 128 -5.98 3.58 -4.82
C ILE A 128 -7.24 2.72 -4.78
N ARG A 129 -8.40 3.36 -4.96
CA ARG A 129 -9.66 2.65 -5.04
C ARG A 129 -9.64 1.61 -6.16
N TYR A 130 -9.17 2.00 -7.36
CA TYR A 130 -9.05 1.08 -8.50
C TYR A 130 -8.14 -0.11 -8.17
N LEU A 131 -7.00 0.15 -7.56
CA LEU A 131 -6.04 -0.90 -7.18
C LEU A 131 -6.64 -1.88 -6.19
N VAL A 132 -7.30 -1.38 -5.14
CA VAL A 132 -7.91 -2.24 -4.11
C VAL A 132 -9.06 -3.05 -4.71
N GLU A 133 -9.92 -2.42 -5.52
CA GLU A 133 -11.00 -3.12 -6.20
C GLU A 133 -10.47 -4.19 -7.15
N PHE A 134 -9.38 -3.91 -7.85
CA PHE A 134 -8.70 -4.91 -8.69
C PHE A 134 -8.28 -6.12 -7.84
N PHE A 135 -7.64 -5.88 -6.69
CA PHE A 135 -7.23 -6.95 -5.77
C PHE A 135 -8.44 -7.77 -5.30
N LEU A 136 -9.52 -7.12 -4.90
CA LEU A 136 -10.73 -7.80 -4.39
C LEU A 136 -11.40 -8.68 -5.44
N ASN A 137 -11.16 -8.41 -6.71
CA ASN A 137 -11.71 -9.20 -7.83
C ASN A 137 -10.74 -10.28 -8.33
N MET A 138 -9.56 -10.39 -7.75
CA MET A 138 -8.58 -11.41 -8.16
C MET A 138 -8.96 -12.79 -7.65
N PRO A 139 -8.67 -13.86 -8.42
CA PRO A 139 -8.84 -15.24 -7.94
C PRO A 139 -8.10 -15.50 -6.62
N PHE A 140 -6.92 -14.88 -6.43
CA PHE A 140 -6.16 -15.01 -5.20
C PHE A 140 -6.97 -14.58 -3.98
N TYR A 141 -7.61 -13.41 -4.05
CA TYR A 141 -8.43 -12.91 -2.94
C TYR A 141 -9.61 -13.83 -2.63
N LYS A 142 -10.27 -14.34 -3.66
CA LYS A 142 -11.40 -15.25 -3.48
C LYS A 142 -10.99 -16.53 -2.76
N LYS A 143 -9.83 -17.08 -3.11
CA LYS A 143 -9.26 -18.25 -2.43
C LYS A 143 -8.85 -17.92 -1.00
N TYR A 144 -8.21 -16.78 -0.80
CA TYR A 144 -7.79 -16.30 0.52
C TYR A 144 -8.99 -16.15 1.45
N LYS A 145 -10.06 -15.53 0.97
CA LYS A 145 -11.30 -15.34 1.73
C LYS A 145 -11.93 -16.68 2.14
N LEU A 146 -11.96 -17.66 1.24
CA LEU A 146 -12.46 -18.99 1.54
C LEU A 146 -11.61 -19.70 2.60
N LYS A 147 -10.29 -19.58 2.49
CA LYS A 147 -9.37 -20.16 3.47
C LYS A 147 -9.59 -19.60 4.87
N LEU A 148 -9.86 -18.30 4.99
CA LEU A 148 -10.15 -17.67 6.28
C LEU A 148 -11.46 -18.16 6.88
N LYS A 149 -12.45 -18.51 6.07
CA LYS A 149 -13.76 -19.02 6.55
C LYS A 149 -13.70 -20.42 7.13
N THR A 150 -12.63 -21.16 6.89
CA THR A 150 -12.47 -22.53 7.38
C THR A 150 -11.87 -22.61 8.79
N TYR A 151 -11.56 -21.48 9.40
CA TYR A 151 -11.02 -21.41 10.76
C TYR A 151 -12.10 -21.05 11.76
#